data_fffd206c97f399110ee1d1f83d86b2ae
#
_entry.id   fffd206c97f399110ee1d1f83d86b2ae
#
_cell.length_a   1.000
_cell.length_b   1.000
_cell.length_c   1.000
_cell.angle_alpha   90.00
_cell.angle_beta   90.00
_cell.angle_gamma   90.00
#
_symmetry.space_group_name_H-M   'P 1'
#
loop_
_entity.id
_entity.type
_entity.pdbx_description
1 polymer ?
#
loop_
_entity_poly.entity_id
_entity_poly.type
_entity_poly.pdbx_seq_one_letter_code
_entity_poly.pdbx_strand_id
1 'polypeptide(L)'
;ISQEKKKSEDDDRLFALMRDYGHFYRDLEPIEGSLELFWKVREKYGDKCSILTGIPKESRGILTAEKDKRDWVKRYIGSDITVHTVLRKEKVKFVNGKGSILIDDFSKNIREWEENGGKGILFLSPEKTEEILRKEGIL
;
A
#
# COMPACT_ATOMS: atom_id res chain seq x y z
N ILE A 1 -24.82 12.37 -15.50
CA ILE A 1 -23.39 12.04 -15.45
C ILE A 1 -23.23 10.57 -15.13
N SER A 2 -22.43 9.86 -15.91
CA SER A 2 -22.11 8.46 -15.63
C SER A 2 -21.30 8.37 -14.31
N GLN A 3 -21.38 7.22 -13.64
CA GLN A 3 -20.62 6.98 -12.42
C GLN A 3 -19.12 7.06 -12.67
N GLU A 4 -18.66 6.60 -13.82
CA GLU A 4 -17.24 6.67 -14.20
C GLU A 4 -16.76 8.11 -14.32
N LYS A 5 -17.55 8.98 -14.98
CA LYS A 5 -17.21 10.40 -15.11
C LYS A 5 -17.18 11.10 -13.75
N LYS A 6 -18.15 10.80 -12.88
CA LYS A 6 -18.20 11.35 -11.53
C LYS A 6 -16.98 10.93 -10.71
N LYS A 7 -16.60 9.66 -10.80
CA LYS A 7 -15.42 9.15 -10.10
C LYS A 7 -14.16 9.84 -10.58
N SER A 8 -14.02 10.04 -11.89
CA SER A 8 -12.86 10.74 -12.47
C SER A 8 -12.76 12.17 -11.98
N GLU A 9 -13.88 12.90 -11.92
CA GLU A 9 -13.91 14.25 -11.40
C GLU A 9 -13.59 14.31 -9.90
N ASP A 10 -14.09 13.35 -9.13
CA ASP A 10 -13.79 13.25 -7.69
C ASP A 10 -12.32 12.96 -7.46
N ASP A 11 -11.72 12.06 -8.25
CA ASP A 11 -10.28 11.77 -8.18
C ASP A 11 -9.46 13.00 -8.53
N ASP A 12 -9.83 13.76 -9.55
CA ASP A 12 -9.13 14.97 -9.96
C ASP A 12 -9.12 16.00 -8.82
N ARG A 13 -10.26 16.17 -8.15
CA ARG A 13 -10.35 17.09 -6.99
C ARG A 13 -9.52 16.61 -5.82
N LEU A 14 -9.55 15.33 -5.54
CA LEU A 14 -8.77 14.74 -4.46
C LEU A 14 -7.28 14.98 -4.68
N PHE A 15 -6.78 14.63 -5.86
CA PHE A 15 -5.36 14.82 -6.16
C PHE A 15 -4.95 16.29 -6.18
N ALA A 16 -5.84 17.20 -6.60
CA ALA A 16 -5.58 18.62 -6.51
C ALA A 16 -5.43 19.09 -5.06
N LEU A 17 -6.29 18.61 -4.16
CA LEU A 17 -6.20 18.93 -2.73
C LEU A 17 -4.91 18.38 -2.12
N MET A 18 -4.53 17.17 -2.47
CA MET A 18 -3.28 16.54 -2.00
C MET A 18 -2.07 17.33 -2.46
N ARG A 19 -2.06 17.75 -3.73
CA ARG A 19 -0.99 18.57 -4.29
C ARG A 19 -0.88 19.92 -3.57
N ASP A 20 -2.02 20.58 -3.34
CA ASP A 20 -2.07 21.89 -2.72
C ASP A 20 -1.71 21.86 -1.23
N TYR A 21 -1.96 20.75 -0.56
CA TYR A 21 -1.53 20.53 0.82
C TYR A 21 0.00 20.50 0.93
N GLY A 22 0.71 20.04 -0.11
CA GLY A 22 2.16 19.93 -0.11
C GLY A 22 2.61 18.50 0.19
N HIS A 23 3.22 18.25 1.34
CA HIS A 23 3.75 16.92 1.69
C HIS A 23 2.67 16.00 2.28
N PHE A 24 1.60 15.77 1.53
CA PHE A 24 0.45 14.98 2.00
C PHE A 24 0.85 13.61 2.52
N TYR A 25 1.61 12.84 1.75
CA TYR A 25 1.97 11.47 2.14
C TYR A 25 2.94 11.42 3.33
N ARG A 26 3.81 12.43 3.46
CA ARG A 26 4.72 12.51 4.59
C ARG A 26 3.98 12.73 5.91
N ASP A 27 2.91 13.51 5.86
CA ASP A 27 2.20 13.98 7.05
C ASP A 27 1.05 13.08 7.48
N LEU A 28 0.81 11.96 6.78
CA LEU A 28 -0.20 10.99 7.18
C LEU A 28 0.17 10.34 8.51
N GLU A 29 -0.84 10.14 9.36
CA GLU A 29 -0.64 9.40 10.61
C GLU A 29 -0.85 7.90 10.38
N PRO A 30 -0.08 7.03 11.06
CA PRO A 30 -0.31 5.59 10.97
C PRO A 30 -1.67 5.22 11.59
N ILE A 31 -2.30 4.21 11.01
CA ILE A 31 -3.50 3.61 11.60
C ILE A 31 -3.09 2.90 12.89
N GLU A 32 -3.80 3.18 13.99
CA GLU A 32 -3.50 2.55 15.28
C GLU A 32 -3.51 1.03 15.16
N GLY A 33 -2.44 0.39 15.63
CA GLY A 33 -2.26 -1.06 15.56
C GLY A 33 -1.61 -1.57 14.28
N SER A 34 -1.48 -0.73 13.23
CA SER A 34 -0.93 -1.16 11.95
C SER A 34 0.57 -1.44 12.02
N LEU A 35 1.30 -0.64 12.78
CA LEU A 35 2.75 -0.83 12.93
C LEU A 35 3.07 -2.12 13.69
N GLU A 36 2.31 -2.43 14.72
CA GLU A 36 2.44 -3.66 15.49
C GLU A 36 2.21 -4.87 14.60
N LEU A 37 1.19 -4.81 13.74
CA LEU A 37 0.91 -5.89 12.79
C LEU A 37 2.05 -6.03 11.78
N PHE A 38 2.55 -4.93 11.24
CA PHE A 38 3.70 -4.94 10.33
C PHE A 38 4.89 -5.66 10.98
N TRP A 39 5.22 -5.32 12.21
CA TRP A 39 6.38 -5.93 12.88
C TRP A 39 6.19 -7.42 13.18
N LYS A 40 4.96 -7.87 13.43
CA LYS A 40 4.68 -9.31 13.56
C LYS A 40 4.99 -10.05 12.27
N VAL A 41 4.61 -9.48 11.12
CA VAL A 41 4.90 -10.06 9.81
C VAL A 41 6.40 -10.01 9.52
N ARG A 42 7.03 -8.86 9.74
CA ARG A 42 8.46 -8.65 9.50
C ARG A 42 9.32 -9.59 10.36
N GLU A 43 8.96 -9.77 11.61
CA GLU A 43 9.68 -10.66 12.52
C GLU A 43 9.67 -12.09 12.02
N LYS A 44 8.55 -12.54 11.47
CA LYS A 44 8.42 -13.90 10.94
C LYS A 44 9.15 -14.08 9.60
N TYR A 45 9.04 -13.12 8.70
CA TYR A 45 9.53 -13.25 7.32
C TYR A 45 10.86 -12.55 7.04
N GLY A 46 11.33 -11.71 7.95
CA GLY A 46 12.60 -11.02 7.78
C GLY A 46 12.68 -10.20 6.50
N ASP A 47 13.76 -10.29 5.77
CA ASP A 47 14.01 -9.53 4.55
C ASP A 47 13.03 -9.82 3.42
N LYS A 48 12.25 -10.88 3.53
CA LYS A 48 11.20 -11.21 2.56
C LYS A 48 9.98 -10.33 2.73
N CYS A 49 9.86 -9.63 3.84
CA CYS A 49 8.81 -8.65 4.08
C CYS A 49 9.29 -7.26 3.67
N SER A 50 8.62 -6.67 2.72
CA SER A 50 8.93 -5.33 2.22
C SER A 50 7.64 -4.53 2.05
N ILE A 51 7.80 -3.24 1.76
CA ILE A 51 6.66 -2.36 1.50
C ILE A 51 6.57 -2.12 0.01
N LEU A 52 5.37 -2.32 -0.53
CA LEU A 52 5.04 -2.06 -1.92
C LEU A 52 3.95 -0.99 -1.94
N THR A 53 4.29 0.21 -2.36
CA THR A 53 3.38 1.35 -2.30
C THR A 53 3.21 2.00 -3.68
N GLY A 54 1.95 2.30 -4.01
CA GLY A 54 1.63 3.01 -5.23
C GLY A 54 1.89 4.50 -5.10
N ILE A 55 2.44 5.12 -6.13
CA ILE A 55 2.58 6.57 -6.22
C ILE A 55 1.69 7.09 -7.35
N PRO A 56 1.21 8.35 -7.25
CA PRO A 56 0.40 8.94 -8.30
C PRO A 56 1.18 9.09 -9.59
N LYS A 57 0.47 9.12 -10.72
CA LYS A 57 1.06 9.46 -12.01
C LYS A 57 1.68 10.86 -11.93
N GLU A 58 2.77 11.08 -12.66
CA GLU A 58 3.46 12.36 -12.74
C GLU A 58 2.53 13.51 -13.12
N SER A 59 1.56 13.24 -13.99
CA SER A 59 0.56 14.20 -14.42
C SER A 59 -0.31 14.76 -13.28
N ARG A 60 -0.36 14.10 -12.13
CA ARG A 60 -1.09 14.60 -10.95
C ARG A 60 -0.33 15.71 -10.23
N GLY A 61 0.94 15.92 -10.53
CA GLY A 61 1.75 17.01 -9.99
C GLY A 61 2.16 16.88 -8.54
N ILE A 62 2.05 15.67 -7.96
CA ILE A 62 2.50 15.41 -6.59
C ILE A 62 3.94 14.91 -6.66
N LEU A 63 4.86 15.83 -6.90
CA LEU A 63 6.26 15.52 -7.22
C LEU A 63 7.04 14.97 -6.03
N THR A 64 6.57 15.17 -4.81
CA THR A 64 7.23 14.71 -3.58
C THR A 64 6.72 13.33 -3.13
N ALA A 65 5.77 12.73 -3.84
CA ALA A 65 5.09 11.51 -3.38
C ALA A 65 6.07 10.37 -3.05
N GLU A 66 7.00 10.07 -3.92
CA GLU A 66 7.96 9.00 -3.70
C GLU A 66 8.84 9.25 -2.47
N LYS A 67 9.45 10.42 -2.41
CA LYS A 67 10.29 10.79 -1.29
C LYS A 67 9.50 10.81 0.02
N ASP A 68 8.32 11.38 0.00
CA ASP A 68 7.48 11.51 1.20
C ASP A 68 7.04 10.14 1.74
N LYS A 69 6.72 9.20 0.87
CA LYS A 69 6.38 7.84 1.30
C LYS A 69 7.58 7.11 1.89
N ARG A 70 8.77 7.28 1.30
CA ARG A 70 10.01 6.72 1.85
C ARG A 70 10.37 7.35 3.19
N ASP A 71 10.21 8.67 3.32
CA ASP A 71 10.46 9.39 4.58
C ASP A 71 9.46 8.93 5.66
N TRP A 72 8.21 8.70 5.29
CA TRP A 72 7.19 8.17 6.20
C TRP A 72 7.59 6.81 6.78
N VAL A 73 8.07 5.90 5.91
CA VAL A 73 8.54 4.59 6.37
C VAL A 73 9.73 4.72 7.30
N LYS A 74 10.70 5.57 6.98
CA LYS A 74 11.84 5.81 7.86
C LYS A 74 11.43 6.35 9.21
N ARG A 75 10.47 7.27 9.23
CA ARG A 75 10.00 7.92 10.46
C ARG A 75 9.26 6.95 11.37
N TYR A 76 8.34 6.17 10.82
CA TYR A 76 7.40 5.37 11.62
C TYR A 76 7.80 3.89 11.73
N ILE A 77 8.57 3.37 10.81
CA ILE A 77 8.92 1.94 10.78
C ILE A 77 10.43 1.74 10.99
N GLY A 78 11.25 2.22 10.06
CA GLY A 78 12.69 2.07 10.17
C GLY A 78 13.39 2.29 8.83
N SER A 79 14.71 2.47 8.89
CA SER A 79 15.54 2.75 7.71
C SER A 79 16.02 1.48 7.00
N ASP A 80 15.85 0.32 7.61
CA ASP A 80 16.30 -0.98 7.08
C ASP A 80 15.22 -1.74 6.34
N ILE A 81 14.05 -1.13 6.11
CA ILE A 81 12.93 -1.73 5.39
C ILE A 81 13.01 -1.37 3.91
N THR A 82 12.98 -2.38 3.06
CA THR A 82 12.92 -2.16 1.61
C THR A 82 11.56 -1.61 1.22
N VAL A 83 11.57 -0.51 0.47
CA VAL A 83 10.36 0.15 -0.02
C VAL A 83 10.41 0.19 -1.55
N HIS A 84 9.39 -0.38 -2.17
CA HIS A 84 9.21 -0.31 -3.62
C HIS A 84 8.10 0.70 -3.92
N THR A 85 8.44 1.75 -4.66
CA THR A 85 7.49 2.76 -5.11
C THR A 85 7.19 2.55 -6.58
N VAL A 86 5.93 2.33 -6.91
CA VAL A 86 5.51 2.01 -8.27
C VAL A 86 4.17 2.69 -8.58
N LEU A 87 3.81 2.76 -9.85
CA LEU A 87 2.43 3.08 -10.21
C LEU A 87 1.53 1.93 -9.75
N ARG A 88 0.31 2.22 -9.34
CA ARG A 88 -0.61 1.21 -8.81
C ARG A 88 -0.69 -0.04 -9.70
N LYS A 89 -0.82 0.16 -11.02
CA LYS A 89 -0.93 -0.94 -11.98
C LYS A 89 0.31 -1.83 -12.04
N GLU A 90 1.45 -1.32 -11.60
CA GLU A 90 2.72 -2.04 -11.66
C GLU A 90 2.96 -2.93 -10.46
N LYS A 91 2.10 -2.88 -9.45
CA LYS A 91 2.24 -3.75 -8.28
C LYS A 91 2.27 -5.23 -8.66
N VAL A 92 1.51 -5.63 -9.67
CA VAL A 92 1.45 -7.02 -10.14
C VAL A 92 2.77 -7.55 -10.68
N LYS A 93 3.70 -6.67 -11.06
CA LYS A 93 5.04 -7.08 -11.49
C LYS A 93 5.86 -7.74 -10.38
N PHE A 94 5.44 -7.55 -9.13
CA PHE A 94 6.10 -8.14 -7.97
C PHE A 94 5.58 -9.52 -7.60
N VAL A 95 4.56 -10.03 -8.30
CA VAL A 95 4.08 -11.40 -8.10
C VAL A 95 5.16 -12.37 -8.58
N ASN A 96 5.54 -13.28 -7.70
CA ASN A 96 6.51 -14.34 -7.99
C ASN A 96 5.95 -15.68 -7.50
N GLY A 97 4.88 -16.13 -8.16
CA GLY A 97 4.21 -17.38 -7.83
C GLY A 97 3.28 -17.29 -6.61
N LYS A 98 2.74 -18.42 -6.21
CA LYS A 98 1.73 -18.52 -5.15
C LYS A 98 2.25 -18.13 -3.76
N GLY A 99 3.55 -18.13 -3.57
CA GLY A 99 4.17 -17.71 -2.32
C GLY A 99 4.22 -16.19 -2.14
N SER A 100 3.89 -15.43 -3.17
CA SER A 100 3.87 -13.96 -3.10
C SER A 100 2.57 -13.50 -2.45
N ILE A 101 2.66 -12.85 -1.30
CA ILE A 101 1.51 -12.39 -0.52
C ILE A 101 1.50 -10.87 -0.52
N LEU A 102 0.37 -10.29 -0.91
CA LEU A 102 0.12 -8.85 -0.83
C LEU A 102 -0.95 -8.58 0.23
N ILE A 103 -0.64 -7.73 1.18
CA ILE A 103 -1.60 -7.19 2.13
C ILE A 103 -1.85 -5.75 1.74
N ASP A 104 -3.07 -5.43 1.33
CA ASP A 104 -3.42 -4.12 0.78
C ASP A 104 -4.87 -3.81 1.11
N ASP A 105 -5.21 -2.55 1.31
CA ASP A 105 -6.57 -2.13 1.66
C ASP A 105 -7.46 -1.90 0.43
N PHE A 106 -6.87 -1.88 -0.76
CA PHE A 106 -7.61 -1.65 -1.99
C PHE A 106 -7.96 -2.97 -2.67
N SER A 107 -9.25 -3.29 -2.71
CA SER A 107 -9.74 -4.58 -3.24
C SER A 107 -9.33 -4.82 -4.69
N LYS A 108 -9.25 -3.77 -5.51
CA LYS A 108 -8.80 -3.89 -6.90
C LYS A 108 -7.35 -4.38 -6.98
N ASN A 109 -6.48 -3.89 -6.10
CA ASN A 109 -5.08 -4.36 -6.05
C ASN A 109 -5.01 -5.83 -5.67
N ILE A 110 -5.82 -6.25 -4.71
CA ILE A 110 -5.88 -7.65 -4.27
C ILE A 110 -6.34 -8.53 -5.43
N ARG A 111 -7.39 -8.13 -6.14
CA ARG A 111 -7.91 -8.91 -7.26
C ARG A 111 -6.89 -9.04 -8.40
N GLU A 112 -6.25 -7.94 -8.79
CA GLU A 112 -5.23 -7.97 -9.83
C GLU A 112 -4.03 -8.84 -9.43
N TRP A 113 -3.63 -8.78 -8.16
CA TRP A 113 -2.55 -9.61 -7.62
C TRP A 113 -2.89 -11.11 -7.75
N GLU A 114 -4.09 -11.48 -7.36
CA GLU A 114 -4.54 -12.87 -7.42
C GLU A 114 -4.72 -13.35 -8.87
N GLU A 115 -5.19 -12.48 -9.77
CA GLU A 115 -5.29 -12.80 -11.19
C GLU A 115 -3.91 -13.09 -11.80
N ASN A 116 -2.86 -12.57 -11.23
CA ASN A 116 -1.48 -12.81 -11.66
C ASN A 116 -0.78 -13.94 -10.88
N GLY A 117 -1.51 -14.69 -10.09
CA GLY A 117 -1.02 -15.90 -9.45
C GLY A 117 -0.51 -15.76 -8.03
N GLY A 118 -0.57 -14.57 -7.44
CA GLY A 118 -0.21 -14.34 -6.06
C GLY A 118 -1.37 -14.57 -5.11
N LYS A 119 -1.11 -14.45 -3.80
CA LYS A 119 -2.14 -14.50 -2.76
C LYS A 119 -2.39 -13.10 -2.21
N GLY A 120 -3.64 -12.66 -2.23
CA GLY A 120 -4.02 -11.36 -1.71
C GLY A 120 -4.73 -11.47 -0.37
N ILE A 121 -4.41 -10.56 0.54
CA ILE A 121 -5.10 -10.41 1.82
C ILE A 121 -5.59 -8.97 1.90
N LEU A 122 -6.91 -8.79 1.89
CA LEU A 122 -7.49 -7.47 2.00
C LEU A 122 -7.33 -6.96 3.43
N PHE A 123 -6.65 -5.83 3.59
CA PHE A 123 -6.53 -5.18 4.88
C PHE A 123 -7.85 -4.50 5.24
N LEU A 124 -8.41 -4.89 6.39
CA LEU A 124 -9.67 -4.34 6.90
C LEU A 124 -9.43 -3.46 8.11
N SER A 125 -8.89 -4.07 9.16
CA SER A 125 -8.39 -3.41 10.35
C SER A 125 -7.20 -4.23 10.83
N PRO A 126 -6.33 -3.70 11.68
CA PRO A 126 -5.20 -4.49 12.19
C PRO A 126 -5.66 -5.80 12.85
N GLU A 127 -6.70 -5.76 13.68
CA GLU A 127 -7.20 -6.93 14.39
C GLU A 127 -7.79 -7.99 13.45
N LYS A 128 -8.66 -7.56 12.53
CA LYS A 128 -9.29 -8.48 11.57
C LYS A 128 -8.28 -9.05 10.60
N THR A 129 -7.33 -8.24 10.15
CA THR A 129 -6.29 -8.69 9.24
C THR A 129 -5.39 -9.69 9.92
N GLU A 130 -5.02 -9.47 11.18
CA GLU A 130 -4.22 -10.44 11.93
C GLU A 130 -4.97 -11.77 12.08
N GLU A 131 -6.27 -11.74 12.38
CA GLU A 131 -7.08 -12.97 12.46
C GLU A 131 -7.03 -13.76 11.15
N ILE A 132 -7.18 -13.06 10.03
CA ILE A 132 -7.13 -13.68 8.70
C ILE A 132 -5.74 -14.29 8.45
N LEU A 133 -4.68 -13.56 8.75
CA LEU A 133 -3.31 -14.02 8.57
C LEU A 133 -3.02 -15.28 9.40
N ARG A 134 -3.51 -15.34 10.63
CA ARG A 134 -3.36 -16.51 11.48
C ARG A 134 -4.18 -17.70 10.97
N LYS A 135 -5.41 -17.45 10.56
CA LYS A 135 -6.30 -18.48 10.01
C LYS A 135 -5.73 -19.09 8.73
N GLU A 136 -5.09 -18.26 7.90
CA GLU A 136 -4.48 -18.69 6.64
C GLU A 136 -3.09 -19.32 6.83
N GLY A 137 -2.59 -19.35 8.05
CA GLY A 137 -1.27 -19.92 8.34
C GLY A 137 -0.10 -19.01 7.96
N ILE A 138 -0.37 -17.72 7.67
CA ILE A 138 0.66 -16.74 7.33
C ILE A 138 1.35 -16.23 8.60
N LEU A 139 0.59 -16.07 9.66
CA LEU A 139 1.11 -15.73 11.00
C LEU A 139 0.91 -16.88 12.02
#